data_b56c20af98e867afa1686e0526ee0a40
#
_entry.id   b56c20af98e867afa1686e0526ee0a40
#
_cell.length_a   1.000
_cell.length_b   1.000
_cell.length_c   1.000
_cell.angle_alpha   90.00
_cell.angle_beta   90.00
_cell.angle_gamma   90.00
#
_symmetry.space_group_name_H-M   'P 1'
#
loop_
_entity.id
_entity.type
_entity.pdbx_description
1 polymer ?
#
loop_
_entity_poly.entity_id
_entity_poly.type
_entity_poly.pdbx_seq_one_letter_code
_entity_poly.pdbx_strand_id
1 'polypeptide(L)'
;RMVLNPDVVVRSRGVMEKCSMCIQMTQKTILDAKLEGRQIKDSDWQCACSNACDSGAMVFGDINDKESEVLKLKKDKRMYHLLESIGTEPNVIYQTKVRNT
;
A
#
# COMPACT_ATOMS: atom_id res chain seq x y z
N ARG A 1 20.69 -18.59 20.36
CA ARG A 1 20.41 -18.02 19.03
C ARG A 1 19.72 -18.98 18.05
N MET A 2 19.88 -20.26 18.24
CA MET A 2 19.24 -21.28 17.38
C MET A 2 17.71 -21.30 17.48
N VAL A 3 17.14 -20.75 18.55
CA VAL A 3 15.69 -20.67 18.74
C VAL A 3 15.06 -19.43 18.11
N LEU A 4 15.89 -18.51 17.61
CA LEU A 4 15.41 -17.27 16.99
C LEU A 4 15.12 -17.49 15.50
N ASN A 5 14.06 -16.86 15.02
CA ASN A 5 13.73 -16.91 13.59
C ASN A 5 14.83 -16.18 12.79
N PRO A 6 15.56 -16.88 11.88
CA PRO A 6 16.63 -16.28 11.10
C PRO A 6 16.13 -15.23 10.09
N ASP A 7 14.85 -15.27 9.75
CA ASP A 7 14.26 -14.33 8.79
C ASP A 7 13.92 -12.99 9.42
N VAL A 8 14.01 -12.88 10.73
CA VAL A 8 13.75 -11.63 11.45
C VAL A 8 15.06 -10.90 11.71
N VAL A 9 15.20 -9.70 11.17
CA VAL A 9 16.35 -8.83 11.40
C VAL A 9 16.09 -7.98 12.64
N VAL A 10 16.99 -8.05 13.60
CA VAL A 10 16.92 -7.21 14.80
C VAL A 10 17.63 -5.88 14.51
N ARG A 11 16.87 -4.78 14.61
CA ARG A 11 17.41 -3.43 14.38
C ARG A 11 18.04 -2.90 15.66
N SER A 12 19.01 -2.03 15.49
CA SER A 12 19.63 -1.36 16.62
C SER A 12 18.73 -0.24 17.17
N ARG A 13 19.02 0.16 18.41
CA ARG A 13 18.27 1.24 19.06
C ARG A 13 18.40 2.54 18.28
N GLY A 14 17.29 3.28 18.15
CA GLY A 14 17.27 4.58 17.50
C GLY A 14 17.10 4.55 15.98
N VAL A 15 16.94 3.37 15.39
CA VAL A 15 16.65 3.23 13.95
C VAL A 15 15.16 3.45 13.70
N MET A 16 14.83 4.38 12.83
CA MET A 16 13.44 4.61 12.42
C MET A 16 12.95 3.48 11.54
N GLU A 17 11.77 3.00 11.84
CA GLU A 17 11.07 2.04 10.99
C GLU A 17 9.72 2.59 10.57
N LYS A 18 9.30 2.24 9.39
CA LYS A 18 8.00 2.63 8.85
C LYS A 18 7.41 1.49 8.05
N CYS A 19 6.14 1.63 7.71
CA CYS A 19 5.47 0.71 6.80
C CYS A 19 6.19 0.65 5.45
N SER A 20 6.52 -0.56 4.99
CA SER A 20 7.10 -0.82 3.66
C SER A 20 6.05 -0.99 2.56
N MET A 21 4.76 -0.84 2.90
CA MET A 21 3.62 -1.10 2.02
C MET A 21 3.63 -2.54 1.47
N CYS A 22 4.04 -3.48 2.31
CA CYS A 22 4.11 -4.91 1.97
C CYS A 22 4.90 -5.19 0.70
N ILE A 23 6.12 -4.70 0.65
CA ILE A 23 6.97 -4.86 -0.53
C ILE A 23 7.16 -6.32 -0.94
N GLN A 24 7.15 -7.24 0.02
CA GLN A 24 7.24 -8.68 -0.23
C GLN A 24 6.05 -9.18 -1.06
N MET A 25 4.85 -8.73 -0.76
CA MET A 25 3.64 -9.10 -1.49
C MET A 25 3.65 -8.51 -2.90
N THR A 26 4.11 -7.28 -3.05
CA THR A 26 4.27 -6.62 -4.34
C THR A 26 5.26 -7.37 -5.23
N GLN A 27 6.42 -7.73 -4.69
CA GLN A 27 7.44 -8.48 -5.43
C GLN A 27 6.93 -9.86 -5.83
N LYS A 28 6.20 -10.53 -4.96
CA LYS A 28 5.58 -11.81 -5.28
C LYS A 28 4.60 -11.67 -6.44
N THR A 29 3.76 -10.67 -6.44
CA THR A 29 2.79 -10.40 -7.51
C THR A 29 3.52 -10.19 -8.85
N ILE A 30 4.58 -9.40 -8.86
CA ILE A 30 5.39 -9.15 -10.07
C ILE A 30 6.00 -10.45 -10.57
N LEU A 31 6.59 -11.23 -9.68
CA LEU A 31 7.25 -12.50 -10.03
C LEU A 31 6.25 -13.51 -10.59
N ASP A 32 5.11 -13.68 -9.94
CA ASP A 32 4.06 -14.60 -10.38
C ASP A 32 3.53 -14.21 -11.77
N ALA A 33 3.33 -12.92 -12.01
CA ALA A 33 2.90 -12.44 -13.33
C ALA A 33 3.94 -12.70 -14.42
N LYS A 34 5.22 -12.55 -14.11
CA LYS A 34 6.31 -12.88 -15.05
C LYS A 34 6.37 -14.37 -15.35
N LEU A 35 6.20 -15.21 -14.33
CA LEU A 35 6.21 -16.68 -14.52
C LEU A 35 5.03 -17.15 -15.35
N GLU A 36 3.87 -16.54 -15.21
CA GLU A 36 2.67 -16.86 -15.98
C GLU A 36 2.64 -16.18 -17.35
N GLY A 37 3.53 -15.22 -17.60
CA GLY A 37 3.59 -14.46 -18.84
C GLY A 37 2.39 -13.55 -19.08
N ARG A 38 1.71 -13.11 -18.02
CA ARG A 38 0.54 -12.24 -18.10
C ARG A 38 0.85 -10.83 -17.61
N GLN A 39 0.02 -9.89 -18.01
CA GLN A 39 0.08 -8.53 -17.48
C GLN A 39 -0.57 -8.48 -16.09
N ILE A 40 -0.05 -7.61 -15.24
CA ILE A 40 -0.58 -7.39 -13.90
C ILE A 40 -1.84 -6.53 -14.01
N LYS A 41 -2.92 -7.00 -13.41
CA LYS A 41 -4.17 -6.26 -13.30
C LYS A 41 -4.22 -5.51 -11.98
N ASP A 42 -5.02 -4.46 -11.91
CA ASP A 42 -5.19 -3.68 -10.67
C ASP A 42 -5.63 -4.55 -9.48
N SER A 43 -6.48 -5.54 -9.73
CA SER A 43 -6.94 -6.48 -8.69
C SER A 43 -5.86 -7.39 -8.14
N ASP A 44 -4.71 -7.52 -8.81
CA ASP A 44 -3.60 -8.36 -8.35
C ASP A 44 -2.80 -7.69 -7.24
N TRP A 45 -2.84 -6.36 -7.16
CA TRP A 45 -2.12 -5.61 -6.15
C TRP A 45 -2.82 -5.71 -4.81
N GLN A 46 -2.13 -6.23 -3.81
CA GLN A 46 -2.65 -6.36 -2.46
C GLN A 46 -1.55 -6.14 -1.43
N CYS A 47 -1.93 -5.54 -0.31
CA CYS A 47 -1.12 -5.53 0.90
C CYS A 47 -1.92 -6.18 2.04
N ALA A 48 -1.24 -6.53 3.13
CA ALA A 48 -1.87 -7.28 4.21
C ALA A 48 -3.07 -6.55 4.81
N CYS A 49 -2.96 -5.24 5.04
CA CYS A 49 -4.04 -4.45 5.62
C CYS A 49 -5.23 -4.29 4.67
N SER A 50 -4.99 -4.07 3.38
CA SER A 50 -6.08 -3.96 2.40
C SER A 50 -6.80 -5.29 2.22
N ASN A 51 -6.05 -6.39 2.24
CA ASN A 51 -6.62 -7.73 2.12
C ASN A 51 -7.46 -8.10 3.35
N ALA A 52 -7.08 -7.62 4.53
CA ALA A 52 -7.80 -7.87 5.78
C ALA A 52 -9.04 -6.96 5.95
N CYS A 53 -9.19 -5.93 5.15
CA CYS A 53 -10.29 -4.97 5.27
C CYS A 53 -11.53 -5.48 4.54
N ASP A 54 -12.51 -6.02 5.28
CA ASP A 54 -13.75 -6.58 4.72
C ASP A 54 -14.65 -5.53 4.09
N SER A 55 -14.60 -4.29 4.57
CA SER A 55 -15.46 -3.20 4.07
C SER A 55 -14.95 -2.59 2.76
N GLY A 56 -13.75 -2.94 2.32
CA GLY A 56 -13.15 -2.34 1.13
C GLY A 56 -12.74 -0.88 1.29
N ALA A 57 -12.57 -0.43 2.54
CA ALA A 57 -12.19 0.96 2.83
C ALA A 57 -10.72 1.26 2.51
N MET A 58 -9.89 0.24 2.38
CA MET A 58 -8.47 0.37 2.07
C MET A 58 -8.22 -0.16 0.67
N VAL A 59 -7.72 0.71 -0.20
CA VAL A 59 -7.43 0.38 -1.60
C VAL A 59 -5.94 0.51 -1.83
N PHE A 60 -5.35 -0.49 -2.46
CA PHE A 60 -3.94 -0.56 -2.78
C PHE A 60 -3.76 -0.81 -4.27
N GLY A 61 -2.84 -0.10 -4.91
CA GLY A 61 -2.61 -0.27 -6.33
C GLY A 61 -1.47 0.60 -6.86
N ASP A 62 -1.29 0.57 -8.17
CA ASP A 62 -0.28 1.35 -8.88
C ASP A 62 -0.87 2.66 -9.39
N ILE A 63 -0.34 3.78 -8.95
CA ILE A 63 -0.80 5.11 -9.38
C ILE A 63 -0.42 5.44 -10.83
N ASN A 64 0.52 4.69 -11.42
CA ASN A 64 0.91 4.86 -12.81
C ASN A 64 -0.02 4.13 -13.78
N ASP A 65 -0.84 3.24 -13.29
CA ASP A 65 -1.87 2.57 -14.07
C ASP A 65 -3.09 3.50 -14.19
N LYS A 66 -3.41 3.89 -15.42
CA LYS A 66 -4.50 4.84 -15.70
C LYS A 66 -5.88 4.30 -15.32
N GLU A 67 -6.03 2.98 -15.28
CA GLU A 67 -7.29 2.32 -14.95
C GLU A 67 -7.38 1.91 -13.48
N SER A 68 -6.35 2.18 -12.67
CA SER A 68 -6.33 1.79 -11.28
C SER A 68 -7.36 2.58 -10.45
N GLU A 69 -7.94 1.92 -9.49
CA GLU A 69 -8.87 2.54 -8.55
C GLU A 69 -8.18 3.57 -7.65
N VAL A 70 -6.93 3.32 -7.28
CA VAL A 70 -6.10 4.24 -6.48
C VAL A 70 -5.96 5.59 -7.19
N LEU A 71 -5.72 5.57 -8.51
CA LEU A 71 -5.59 6.82 -9.27
C LEU A 71 -6.90 7.60 -9.30
N LYS A 72 -8.03 6.91 -9.43
CA LYS A 72 -9.36 7.54 -9.38
C LYS A 72 -9.60 8.20 -8.03
N LEU A 73 -9.25 7.51 -6.94
CA LEU A 73 -9.38 8.04 -5.59
C LEU A 73 -8.45 9.22 -5.33
N LYS A 74 -7.24 9.20 -5.91
CA LYS A 74 -6.30 10.32 -5.80
C LYS A 74 -6.84 11.60 -6.44
N LYS A 75 -7.67 11.49 -7.45
CA LYS A 75 -8.30 12.63 -8.13
C LYS A 75 -9.61 13.08 -7.49
N ASP A 76 -10.09 12.36 -6.49
CA ASP A 76 -11.33 12.69 -5.79
C ASP A 76 -11.16 13.99 -5.00
N LYS A 77 -12.19 14.80 -4.97
CA LYS A 77 -12.21 16.08 -4.22
C LYS A 77 -12.09 15.89 -2.70
N ARG A 78 -12.45 14.72 -2.20
CA ARG A 78 -12.39 14.39 -0.77
C ARG A 78 -11.00 13.93 -0.31
N MET A 79 -10.08 13.79 -1.24
CA MET A 79 -8.71 13.32 -0.97
C MET A 79 -7.91 14.37 -0.19
N TYR A 80 -7.13 13.91 0.76
CA TYR A 80 -6.16 14.73 1.47
C TYR A 80 -4.94 13.90 1.85
N HIS A 81 -3.83 14.59 2.07
CA HIS A 81 -2.61 13.99 2.61
C HIS A 81 -2.45 14.37 4.07
N LEU A 82 -1.90 13.45 4.86
CA LEU A 82 -1.56 13.77 6.25
C LEU A 82 -0.39 14.74 6.27
N LEU A 83 -0.50 15.80 7.09
CA LEU A 83 0.52 16.83 7.23
C LEU A 83 0.90 17.50 5.90
N GLU A 84 -0.09 17.84 5.08
CA GLU A 84 0.15 18.50 3.79
C GLU A 84 0.99 19.76 3.87
N SER A 85 0.85 20.51 4.98
CA SER A 85 1.53 21.78 5.17
C SER A 85 3.05 21.70 5.17
N ILE A 86 3.61 20.54 5.50
CA ILE A 86 5.07 20.33 5.51
C ILE A 86 5.60 19.71 4.22
N GLY A 87 4.73 19.40 3.26
CA GLY A 87 5.14 18.99 1.92
C GLY A 87 5.85 17.65 1.83
N THR A 88 5.49 16.67 2.66
CA THR A 88 6.14 15.36 2.68
C THR A 88 5.76 14.46 1.49
N GLU A 89 4.70 14.79 0.77
CA GLU A 89 4.18 14.04 -0.38
C GLU A 89 4.10 12.54 -0.13
N PRO A 90 3.32 12.10 0.89
CA PRO A 90 3.27 10.68 1.26
C PRO A 90 2.55 9.84 0.21
N ASN A 91 2.86 8.54 0.18
CA ASN A 91 2.20 7.58 -0.71
C ASN A 91 0.82 7.15 -0.22
N VAL A 92 0.51 7.39 1.04
CA VAL A 92 -0.80 7.10 1.62
C VAL A 92 -1.67 8.34 1.53
N ILE A 93 -2.85 8.19 0.94
CA ILE A 93 -3.84 9.24 0.83
C ILE A 93 -5.10 8.84 1.59
N TYR A 94 -5.81 9.83 2.11
CA TYR A 94 -7.02 9.65 2.90
C TYR A 94 -8.19 10.32 2.22
N GLN A 95 -9.38 9.80 2.48
CA GLN A 95 -10.62 10.46 2.09
C GLN A 95 -11.34 11.02 3.29
N THR A 96 -11.80 12.26 3.18
CA THR A 96 -12.59 12.90 4.23
C THR A 96 -13.90 12.16 4.43
N LYS A 97 -14.21 11.81 5.67
CA LYS A 97 -15.50 11.24 6.02
C LYS A 97 -16.57 12.32 5.96
N VAL A 98 -17.63 12.08 5.20
CA VAL A 98 -18.79 12.96 5.17
C VAL A 98 -19.70 12.59 6.34
N ARG A 99 -20.00 13.58 7.18
CA ARG A 99 -20.91 13.45 8.31
C ARG A 99 -22.18 14.24 8.01
N ASN A 100 -23.22 13.98 8.75
CA ASN A 100 -24.51 14.67 8.62
C ASN A 100 -25.25 14.39 7.31
N THR A 101 -25.10 13.22 6.82
CA THR A 101 -25.86 12.73 5.67
C THR A 101 -27.04 11.89 6.12
#